data_9f6a218229933eefa41e85874f14165d
#
_entry.id   9f6a218229933eefa41e85874f14165d
#
_cell.length_a   1.000
_cell.length_b   1.000
_cell.length_c   1.000
_cell.angle_alpha   90.00
_cell.angle_beta   90.00
_cell.angle_gamma   90.00
#
_symmetry.space_group_name_H-M   'P 1'
#
loop_
_entity.id
_entity.type
_entity.pdbx_description
1 polymer ?
#
loop_
_entity_poly.entity_id
_entity_poly.type
_entity_poly.pdbx_seq_one_letter_code
_entity_poly.pdbx_strand_id
1 'polypeptide(L)'
;MFCENCGAEYFGKQAFCEKCGHKLPDTDYSLDENKEEQNAPEAAGESVSIDNKQQTENNPQAENNQPVESEQVVNNQPVEPVPAVNNQQAQPSPVVNNQPVQSAPIVNNQQPQTNNGKRKKGIFGVIKFLFLEIIILGAMIYFLVPYIFDNFSAEHKAKQYFVALVNEDYDSVYSLFNINTEDDKNFLLKKDGIKQYRASAGLTDVLNYKVNDNEPFWKMDKNDDIRKEVVISYTNRGDSKEHTFTVNLVKESAKKYYIFDDWSIDYVGIAASNVKINVAEGAKVKVDDVEIPEKYMTKGEVPGDSTYTIPIIFTGNHKIEVSKDGLETLKRNETITGNNDNISLDDMKLSKDTAEALEELAINNMKSVYQAALNGDSFDKIKDIFVQDEDSLTSIKAQYDELAQGLNNDSRHVTKIDFTSVKTDIDVTEPVVTKTVFYQIYFSYYYRPWFGDPEWKDSNNTGSMYIRTEFKYVDGKWLQTDLGCQKPSIYAF
;
A
#
# COMPACT_ATOMS: atom_id res chain seq x y z
N MET A 1 32.60 -4.95 -8.88
CA MET A 1 31.64 -3.86 -8.59
C MET A 1 31.31 -3.14 -9.88
N PHE A 2 30.14 -2.47 -9.91
CA PHE A 2 29.69 -1.79 -11.14
C PHE A 2 29.49 -0.32 -10.86
N CYS A 3 29.87 0.51 -11.82
CA CYS A 3 29.64 1.94 -11.75
C CYS A 3 28.14 2.24 -11.90
N GLU A 4 27.54 2.92 -10.93
CA GLU A 4 26.11 3.25 -10.90
C GLU A 4 25.66 4.08 -12.10
N ASN A 5 26.56 4.89 -12.66
CA ASN A 5 26.22 5.79 -13.77
C ASN A 5 26.30 5.14 -15.16
N CYS A 6 27.18 4.15 -15.37
CA CYS A 6 27.39 3.58 -16.69
C CYS A 6 27.45 2.06 -16.73
N GLY A 7 27.27 1.38 -15.59
CA GLY A 7 27.31 -0.07 -15.48
C GLY A 7 28.68 -0.70 -15.80
N ALA A 8 29.75 0.10 -15.90
CA ALA A 8 31.08 -0.45 -16.14
C ALA A 8 31.59 -1.17 -14.90
N GLU A 9 32.14 -2.37 -15.10
CA GLU A 9 32.76 -3.13 -14.04
C GLU A 9 34.05 -2.45 -13.59
N TYR A 10 34.28 -2.38 -12.27
CA TYR A 10 35.51 -1.89 -11.69
C TYR A 10 36.01 -2.79 -10.56
N PHE A 11 37.30 -2.90 -10.40
CA PHE A 11 37.97 -3.72 -9.39
C PHE A 11 38.85 -2.84 -8.50
N GLY A 12 38.74 -3.04 -7.21
CA GLY A 12 39.61 -2.38 -6.24
C GLY A 12 39.12 -1.00 -5.75
N LYS A 13 40.01 -0.28 -5.08
CA LYS A 13 39.78 1.06 -4.50
C LYS A 13 39.90 2.17 -5.49
N GLN A 14 38.99 2.27 -6.44
CA GLN A 14 38.93 3.36 -7.39
C GLN A 14 37.97 4.44 -6.90
N ALA A 15 38.43 5.68 -6.86
CA ALA A 15 37.59 6.81 -6.45
C ALA A 15 36.59 7.23 -7.56
N PHE A 16 36.89 6.90 -8.81
CA PHE A 16 36.09 7.27 -9.99
C PHE A 16 36.06 6.14 -11.01
N CYS A 17 34.94 6.03 -11.70
CA CYS A 17 34.79 5.09 -12.81
C CYS A 17 35.63 5.51 -14.01
N GLU A 18 36.54 4.66 -14.46
CA GLU A 18 37.43 4.94 -15.61
C GLU A 18 36.66 5.15 -16.92
N LYS A 19 35.45 4.62 -17.02
CA LYS A 19 34.65 4.68 -18.25
C LYS A 19 33.79 5.95 -18.35
N CYS A 20 33.29 6.49 -17.24
CA CYS A 20 32.38 7.64 -17.26
C CYS A 20 32.75 8.78 -16.30
N GLY A 21 33.80 8.62 -15.49
CA GLY A 21 34.24 9.64 -14.54
C GLY A 21 33.32 9.79 -13.30
N HIS A 22 32.31 8.96 -13.15
CA HIS A 22 31.41 9.02 -11.98
C HIS A 22 32.17 8.64 -10.71
N LYS A 23 31.90 9.36 -9.60
CA LYS A 23 32.47 9.05 -8.29
C LYS A 23 31.93 7.72 -7.79
N LEU A 24 32.82 6.80 -7.45
CA LEU A 24 32.47 5.50 -6.90
C LEU A 24 32.34 5.60 -5.38
N PRO A 25 31.49 4.77 -4.73
CA PRO A 25 31.34 4.78 -3.29
C PRO A 25 32.66 4.40 -2.59
N ASP A 26 32.98 5.08 -1.50
CA ASP A 26 34.15 4.80 -0.67
C ASP A 26 33.97 3.44 0.02
N THR A 27 34.65 2.42 -0.50
CA THR A 27 34.67 1.09 0.12
C THR A 27 35.81 1.00 1.10
N ASP A 28 35.56 1.38 2.34
CA ASP A 28 36.44 1.04 3.48
C ASP A 28 36.23 -0.43 3.85
N TYR A 29 36.97 -1.31 3.18
CA TYR A 29 37.17 -2.67 3.67
C TYR A 29 38.46 -2.72 4.47
N SER A 30 38.36 -2.62 5.79
CA SER A 30 39.37 -3.15 6.70
C SER A 30 39.25 -4.67 6.68
N LEU A 31 40.16 -5.32 5.97
CA LEU A 31 40.44 -6.73 6.12
C LEU A 31 41.03 -6.95 7.49
N ASP A 32 40.25 -7.40 8.47
CA ASP A 32 40.75 -8.07 9.66
C ASP A 32 41.25 -9.46 9.27
N GLU A 33 42.52 -9.54 8.90
CA GLU A 33 43.27 -10.78 8.93
C GLU A 33 43.54 -11.10 10.41
N ASN A 34 42.85 -12.10 10.93
CA ASN A 34 43.37 -13.10 11.89
C ASN A 34 42.23 -13.76 12.67
N LYS A 35 41.94 -15.00 12.28
CA LYS A 35 42.00 -16.14 13.23
C LYS A 35 41.76 -17.46 12.51
N GLU A 36 42.86 -18.19 12.47
CA GLU A 36 42.90 -19.62 12.16
C GLU A 36 42.13 -20.47 13.17
N GLU A 37 41.56 -21.52 12.62
CA GLU A 37 41.51 -22.92 13.11
C GLU A 37 40.98 -23.21 14.51
N GLN A 38 39.91 -24.00 14.61
CA GLN A 38 40.01 -25.44 14.94
C GLN A 38 38.66 -26.07 15.29
N ASN A 39 38.42 -27.21 14.60
CA ASN A 39 37.71 -28.40 15.10
C ASN A 39 36.20 -28.48 15.06
N ALA A 40 35.75 -29.24 14.10
CA ALA A 40 34.64 -30.19 14.27
C ALA A 40 35.11 -31.36 15.15
N PRO A 41 34.25 -32.17 15.81
CA PRO A 41 33.34 -33.07 15.14
C PRO A 41 31.98 -33.37 15.83
N GLU A 42 31.03 -33.80 14.99
CA GLU A 42 30.19 -35.02 15.11
C GLU A 42 29.23 -35.24 16.30
N ALA A 43 28.01 -35.52 15.88
CA ALA A 43 27.13 -36.63 16.29
C ALA A 43 26.04 -36.41 17.34
N ALA A 44 24.83 -36.59 16.83
CA ALA A 44 23.77 -37.45 17.35
C ALA A 44 23.00 -37.07 18.61
N GLY A 45 21.71 -36.99 18.47
CA GLY A 45 20.83 -37.81 19.30
C GLY A 45 19.93 -37.09 20.27
N GLU A 46 18.67 -37.28 20.05
CA GLU A 46 17.59 -37.50 21.01
C GLU A 46 16.81 -36.33 21.62
N SER A 47 15.56 -36.42 21.25
CA SER A 47 14.39 -35.92 21.93
C SER A 47 14.33 -36.22 23.42
N VAL A 48 13.86 -35.26 24.24
CA VAL A 48 12.96 -35.52 25.39
C VAL A 48 12.20 -34.24 25.74
N SER A 49 10.89 -34.36 25.72
CA SER A 49 9.93 -33.50 26.41
C SER A 49 10.09 -33.66 27.93
N ILE A 50 9.74 -32.66 28.74
CA ILE A 50 8.99 -32.73 30.00
C ILE A 50 8.87 -31.35 30.65
N ASP A 51 7.65 -30.89 30.71
CA ASP A 51 6.87 -30.36 31.84
C ASP A 51 7.49 -29.48 32.96
N ASN A 52 6.75 -28.38 33.13
CA ASN A 52 6.13 -27.84 34.34
C ASN A 52 6.93 -27.23 35.49
N LYS A 53 6.37 -26.09 35.85
CA LYS A 53 6.10 -25.51 37.19
C LYS A 53 6.85 -24.21 37.57
N GLN A 54 6.05 -23.15 37.59
CA GLN A 54 5.55 -22.36 38.74
C GLN A 54 6.60 -21.91 39.78
N GLN A 55 6.75 -20.63 40.00
CA GLN A 55 6.41 -19.83 41.21
C GLN A 55 7.13 -18.48 41.18
N THR A 56 6.37 -17.40 41.21
CA THR A 56 5.96 -16.47 42.27
C THR A 56 7.02 -15.51 42.83
N GLU A 57 6.57 -14.25 42.84
CA GLU A 57 6.81 -13.16 43.80
C GLU A 57 8.14 -12.39 43.74
N ASN A 58 8.10 -11.11 43.45
CA ASN A 58 7.96 -10.00 44.40
C ASN A 58 8.23 -8.63 43.72
N ASN A 59 7.28 -7.74 43.91
CA ASN A 59 7.42 -6.29 43.83
C ASN A 59 8.04 -5.81 45.19
N PRO A 60 8.72 -4.67 45.36
CA PRO A 60 8.06 -3.38 45.35
C PRO A 60 8.89 -2.10 45.00
N GLN A 61 8.09 -1.02 44.77
CA GLN A 61 8.33 0.41 45.06
C GLN A 61 9.25 1.20 44.12
N ALA A 62 8.73 2.17 43.40
CA ALA A 62 8.26 3.53 43.72
C ALA A 62 9.41 4.56 43.94
N GLU A 63 9.44 5.54 43.02
CA GLU A 63 9.74 6.98 43.28
C GLU A 63 9.57 7.73 41.92
N ASN A 64 8.54 8.45 41.75
CA ASN A 64 8.23 9.84 41.99
C ASN A 64 9.32 10.80 41.47
N ASN A 65 9.01 11.49 40.32
CA ASN A 65 9.34 12.91 40.13
C ASN A 65 8.51 13.50 39.04
N GLN A 66 7.71 14.45 39.44
CA GLN A 66 6.90 15.36 38.63
C GLN A 66 7.72 16.62 38.25
N PRO A 67 7.13 17.62 37.56
CA PRO A 67 7.50 18.10 36.22
C PRO A 67 8.15 19.50 36.29
N VAL A 68 8.80 19.91 35.23
CA VAL A 68 9.17 21.32 35.01
C VAL A 68 8.49 21.81 33.74
N GLU A 69 7.58 22.70 33.99
CA GLU A 69 6.96 23.67 33.13
C GLU A 69 8.00 24.67 32.56
N SER A 70 7.99 24.91 31.27
CA SER A 70 8.38 26.24 30.77
C SER A 70 7.69 26.51 29.43
N GLU A 71 6.77 27.42 29.53
CA GLU A 71 6.16 28.18 28.43
C GLU A 71 7.23 28.90 27.60
N GLN A 72 7.09 28.84 26.28
CA GLN A 72 7.34 30.05 25.46
C GLN A 72 6.44 30.05 24.22
N VAL A 73 5.53 30.99 24.27
CA VAL A 73 4.71 31.48 23.17
C VAL A 73 5.62 32.21 22.19
N VAL A 74 5.65 31.79 20.94
CA VAL A 74 6.07 32.65 19.83
C VAL A 74 4.98 32.66 18.75
N ASN A 75 4.34 33.78 18.71
CA ASN A 75 3.40 34.25 17.73
C ASN A 75 4.11 34.48 16.38
N ASN A 76 3.69 33.86 15.31
CA ASN A 76 4.05 34.27 13.96
C ASN A 76 2.81 34.24 13.06
N GLN A 77 2.38 35.46 12.74
CA GLN A 77 1.37 35.76 11.72
C GLN A 77 1.86 35.39 10.32
N PRO A 78 0.98 35.05 9.39
CA PRO A 78 1.30 34.76 8.01
C PRO A 78 1.58 36.04 7.22
N VAL A 79 2.68 36.01 6.46
CA VAL A 79 3.05 37.04 5.49
C VAL A 79 2.43 36.70 4.15
N GLU A 80 1.67 37.63 3.62
CA GLU A 80 1.10 37.64 2.27
C GLU A 80 2.19 37.63 1.18
N PRO A 81 1.97 37.03 0.02
CA PRO A 81 2.93 37.06 -1.09
C PRO A 81 2.80 38.35 -1.92
N VAL A 82 3.93 39.01 -2.12
CA VAL A 82 4.11 40.14 -3.00
C VAL A 82 4.15 39.71 -4.46
N PRO A 83 3.51 40.42 -5.40
CA PRO A 83 3.42 40.03 -6.80
C PRO A 83 4.74 40.21 -7.58
N ALA A 84 5.01 39.25 -8.46
CA ALA A 84 6.14 39.26 -9.37
C ALA A 84 6.09 40.44 -10.33
N VAL A 85 7.20 41.16 -10.37
CA VAL A 85 7.48 42.19 -11.40
C VAL A 85 8.00 41.49 -12.66
N ASN A 86 7.25 41.70 -13.71
CA ASN A 86 7.55 41.37 -15.11
C ASN A 86 8.73 42.20 -15.60
N ASN A 87 9.84 41.57 -16.00
CA ASN A 87 10.88 42.24 -16.79
C ASN A 87 11.01 41.54 -18.14
N GLN A 88 10.37 42.17 -19.09
CA GLN A 88 10.63 42.01 -20.53
C GLN A 88 12.02 42.52 -20.83
N GLN A 89 12.80 41.67 -21.58
CA GLN A 89 13.34 41.99 -22.75
C GLN A 89 14.47 42.86 -23.16
N ALA A 90 15.39 42.44 -23.76
CA ALA A 90 15.94 43.15 -24.97
C ALA A 90 16.82 42.20 -25.81
N GLN A 91 16.34 41.93 -27.00
CA GLN A 91 17.18 41.52 -28.12
C GLN A 91 18.06 42.70 -28.55
N PRO A 92 19.29 42.49 -28.97
CA PRO A 92 19.97 43.41 -29.88
C PRO A 92 19.95 42.86 -31.29
N SER A 93 19.47 43.70 -32.16
CA SER A 93 19.51 43.60 -33.61
C SER A 93 20.93 43.86 -34.16
N PRO A 94 21.21 43.50 -35.43
CA PRO A 94 22.53 43.46 -36.00
C PRO A 94 23.00 44.84 -36.48
N VAL A 95 24.24 45.15 -36.21
CA VAL A 95 24.89 46.36 -36.74
C VAL A 95 25.56 46.01 -38.05
N VAL A 96 25.07 46.66 -39.10
CA VAL A 96 25.73 46.87 -40.38
C VAL A 96 26.78 47.95 -40.18
N ASN A 97 28.01 47.74 -40.60
CA ASN A 97 28.88 48.89 -40.88
C ASN A 97 29.85 48.62 -42.01
N ASN A 98 29.70 49.46 -42.94
CA ASN A 98 30.36 49.95 -44.11
C ASN A 98 31.87 49.79 -44.16
N GLN A 99 32.24 49.54 -45.40
CA GLN A 99 33.58 49.74 -45.98
C GLN A 99 34.07 51.20 -45.89
N PRO A 100 35.36 51.41 -46.05
CA PRO A 100 35.77 52.16 -47.24
C PRO A 100 36.93 51.53 -48.04
N VAL A 101 36.79 51.82 -49.30
CA VAL A 101 37.71 51.64 -50.43
C VAL A 101 38.91 52.61 -50.34
N GLN A 102 40.07 52.15 -50.75
CA GLN A 102 41.15 52.85 -51.53
C GLN A 102 42.49 52.16 -51.30
N SER A 103 43.41 52.00 -52.17
CA SER A 103 43.69 52.28 -53.56
C SER A 103 44.91 51.49 -53.93
N ALA A 104 45.03 51.11 -55.14
CA ALA A 104 46.24 50.52 -55.72
C ALA A 104 47.37 51.54 -55.81
N PRO A 105 48.63 51.09 -55.96
CA PRO A 105 49.35 51.40 -57.21
C PRO A 105 49.99 50.18 -57.90
N ILE A 106 49.95 50.30 -59.17
CA ILE A 106 50.65 49.58 -60.22
C ILE A 106 52.17 49.82 -60.16
N VAL A 107 52.95 48.78 -60.38
CA VAL A 107 54.21 48.82 -61.22
C VAL A 107 54.80 47.41 -61.32
N ASN A 108 54.65 46.78 -62.38
CA ASN A 108 55.56 46.50 -63.49
C ASN A 108 56.52 45.33 -63.34
N ASN A 109 56.33 44.39 -64.25
CA ASN A 109 57.32 43.63 -65.04
C ASN A 109 58.43 42.86 -64.37
N GLN A 110 58.36 41.55 -64.47
CA GLN A 110 59.25 40.81 -65.39
C GLN A 110 58.93 39.32 -65.37
N GLN A 111 58.63 38.83 -66.55
CA GLN A 111 58.64 37.40 -66.87
C GLN A 111 60.08 36.90 -66.94
N PRO A 112 60.34 35.70 -66.48
CA PRO A 112 60.98 34.78 -67.42
C PRO A 112 60.20 33.47 -67.55
N GLN A 113 60.18 33.06 -68.75
CA GLN A 113 59.69 31.79 -69.29
C GLN A 113 60.30 30.57 -68.60
N THR A 114 59.51 29.53 -68.77
CA THR A 114 59.91 28.16 -69.00
C THR A 114 59.71 27.22 -67.77
N ASN A 115 58.83 26.40 -67.77
CA ASN A 115 58.91 24.98 -68.24
C ASN A 115 57.59 24.30 -68.01
N ASN A 116 56.95 23.95 -69.07
CA ASN A 116 55.94 22.97 -69.13
C ASN A 116 56.43 21.60 -68.62
N GLY A 117 56.35 21.40 -67.36
CA GLY A 117 56.28 20.10 -66.73
C GLY A 117 54.85 19.85 -66.33
N LYS A 118 53.99 19.35 -67.20
CA LYS A 118 52.75 18.68 -66.87
C LYS A 118 53.08 17.51 -65.95
N ARG A 119 53.29 17.81 -64.70
CA ARG A 119 53.11 16.77 -63.68
C ARG A 119 51.66 16.40 -63.74
N LYS A 120 51.34 15.33 -64.45
CA LYS A 120 50.16 14.47 -64.18
C LYS A 120 50.26 14.11 -62.70
N LYS A 121 49.75 15.00 -61.84
CA LYS A 121 49.43 14.62 -60.47
C LYS A 121 48.41 13.52 -60.64
N GLY A 122 48.96 12.33 -60.49
CA GLY A 122 48.31 11.14 -60.94
C GLY A 122 46.99 10.92 -60.23
N ILE A 123 46.03 10.56 -61.03
CA ILE A 123 44.82 9.84 -60.68
C ILE A 123 45.06 8.81 -59.54
N PHE A 124 46.29 8.25 -59.47
CA PHE A 124 46.75 7.38 -58.37
C PHE A 124 46.76 8.04 -56.98
N GLY A 125 46.97 9.34 -56.82
CA GLY A 125 46.89 10.03 -55.54
C GLY A 125 45.44 10.19 -55.05
N VAL A 126 44.56 10.52 -55.99
CA VAL A 126 43.08 10.65 -55.69
C VAL A 126 42.49 9.29 -55.37
N ILE A 127 42.90 8.25 -56.12
CA ILE A 127 42.44 6.87 -55.87
C ILE A 127 42.95 6.38 -54.51
N LYS A 128 44.18 6.65 -54.12
CA LYS A 128 44.67 6.30 -52.77
C LYS A 128 43.93 7.05 -51.66
N PHE A 129 43.58 8.31 -51.87
CA PHE A 129 42.80 9.08 -50.89
C PHE A 129 41.39 8.54 -50.76
N LEU A 130 40.71 8.27 -51.87
CA LEU A 130 39.41 7.63 -51.89
C LEU A 130 39.42 6.23 -51.22
N PHE A 131 40.47 5.44 -51.47
CA PHE A 131 40.65 4.14 -50.81
C PHE A 131 40.84 4.30 -49.30
N LEU A 132 41.57 5.30 -48.83
CA LEU A 132 41.74 5.58 -47.41
C LEU A 132 40.41 6.01 -46.76
N GLU A 133 39.64 6.87 -47.44
CA GLU A 133 38.32 7.27 -47.00
C GLU A 133 37.35 6.07 -46.89
N ILE A 134 37.38 5.17 -47.87
CA ILE A 134 36.55 3.95 -47.84
C ILE A 134 36.97 3.04 -46.68
N ILE A 135 38.28 2.91 -46.40
CA ILE A 135 38.76 2.12 -45.26
C ILE A 135 38.33 2.74 -43.94
N ILE A 136 38.48 4.08 -43.81
CA ILE A 136 38.04 4.79 -42.60
C ILE A 136 36.52 4.68 -42.41
N LEU A 137 35.74 4.86 -43.48
CA LEU A 137 34.30 4.71 -43.46
C LEU A 137 33.91 3.27 -43.12
N GLY A 138 34.56 2.29 -43.70
CA GLY A 138 34.38 0.88 -43.41
C GLY A 138 34.70 0.54 -41.93
N ALA A 139 35.78 1.08 -41.41
CA ALA A 139 36.15 0.94 -40.00
C ALA A 139 35.13 1.62 -39.09
N MET A 140 34.70 2.85 -39.40
CA MET A 140 33.62 3.53 -38.68
C MET A 140 32.33 2.69 -38.67
N ILE A 141 31.91 2.21 -39.82
CA ILE A 141 30.72 1.36 -39.91
C ILE A 141 30.91 0.09 -39.09
N TYR A 142 32.08 -0.58 -39.20
CA TYR A 142 32.35 -1.81 -38.47
C TYR A 142 32.32 -1.64 -36.96
N PHE A 143 32.75 -0.54 -36.40
CA PHE A 143 32.74 -0.28 -34.95
C PHE A 143 31.48 0.43 -34.47
N LEU A 144 30.90 1.35 -35.24
CA LEU A 144 29.74 2.14 -34.84
C LEU A 144 28.44 1.40 -35.00
N VAL A 145 28.29 0.59 -36.04
CA VAL A 145 27.03 -0.11 -36.30
C VAL A 145 26.69 -1.10 -35.19
N PRO A 146 27.60 -2.00 -34.74
CA PRO A 146 27.31 -2.88 -33.61
C PRO A 146 26.91 -2.11 -32.33
N TYR A 147 27.66 -1.04 -32.03
CA TYR A 147 27.39 -0.22 -30.85
C TYR A 147 25.99 0.43 -30.89
N ILE A 148 25.61 0.95 -32.06
CA ILE A 148 24.28 1.55 -32.23
C ILE A 148 23.20 0.49 -32.10
N PHE A 149 23.36 -0.66 -32.77
CA PHE A 149 22.37 -1.73 -32.71
C PHE A 149 22.24 -2.31 -31.29
N ASP A 150 23.32 -2.46 -30.55
CA ASP A 150 23.31 -2.89 -29.17
C ASP A 150 22.47 -1.96 -28.29
N ASN A 151 22.59 -0.66 -28.45
CA ASN A 151 21.81 0.32 -27.68
C ASN A 151 20.29 0.26 -27.90
N PHE A 152 19.83 -0.32 -29.00
CA PHE A 152 18.43 -0.53 -29.32
C PHE A 152 17.98 -1.98 -29.18
N SER A 153 18.84 -2.85 -28.63
CA SER A 153 18.51 -4.24 -28.41
C SER A 153 17.61 -4.46 -27.20
N ALA A 154 16.89 -5.56 -27.18
CA ALA A 154 16.11 -5.98 -26.03
C ALA A 154 17.01 -6.23 -24.80
N GLU A 155 18.22 -6.79 -25.03
CA GLU A 155 19.21 -7.08 -24.00
C GLU A 155 19.70 -5.79 -23.33
N HIS A 156 19.96 -4.75 -24.11
CA HIS A 156 20.35 -3.45 -23.56
C HIS A 156 19.22 -2.85 -22.70
N LYS A 157 17.99 -2.93 -23.17
CA LYS A 157 16.83 -2.46 -22.43
C LYS A 157 16.64 -3.26 -21.13
N ALA A 158 16.76 -4.60 -21.18
CA ALA A 158 16.71 -5.46 -20.00
C ALA A 158 17.82 -5.13 -18.99
N LYS A 159 19.04 -4.85 -19.48
CA LYS A 159 20.16 -4.40 -18.65
C LYS A 159 19.86 -3.06 -17.97
N GLN A 160 19.34 -2.08 -18.70
CA GLN A 160 18.96 -0.77 -18.15
C GLN A 160 17.94 -0.96 -17.03
N TYR A 161 16.91 -1.78 -17.25
CA TYR A 161 15.89 -2.10 -16.27
C TYR A 161 16.46 -2.74 -15.01
N PHE A 162 17.29 -3.79 -15.18
CA PHE A 162 17.91 -4.49 -14.06
C PHE A 162 18.80 -3.58 -13.22
N VAL A 163 19.66 -2.79 -13.88
CA VAL A 163 20.55 -1.84 -13.19
C VAL A 163 19.77 -0.76 -12.45
N ALA A 164 18.71 -0.24 -13.05
CA ALA A 164 17.86 0.74 -12.40
C ALA A 164 17.15 0.15 -11.18
N LEU A 165 16.66 -1.10 -11.25
CA LEU A 165 16.07 -1.81 -10.10
C LEU A 165 17.08 -2.01 -8.97
N VAL A 166 18.28 -2.48 -9.29
CA VAL A 166 19.36 -2.70 -8.31
C VAL A 166 19.75 -1.39 -7.61
N ASN A 167 19.85 -0.31 -8.37
CA ASN A 167 20.24 1.03 -7.89
C ASN A 167 19.08 1.83 -7.27
N GLU A 168 17.88 1.25 -7.16
CA GLU A 168 16.70 1.92 -6.62
C GLU A 168 16.27 3.18 -7.40
N ASP A 169 16.67 3.25 -8.67
CA ASP A 169 16.25 4.33 -9.58
C ASP A 169 14.86 4.01 -10.15
N TYR A 170 13.85 4.17 -9.31
CA TYR A 170 12.46 3.81 -9.65
C TYR A 170 11.87 4.73 -10.74
N ASP A 171 12.40 5.93 -10.93
CA ASP A 171 11.97 6.81 -12.02
C ASP A 171 12.39 6.25 -13.37
N SER A 172 13.65 5.83 -13.47
CA SER A 172 14.16 5.14 -14.66
C SER A 172 13.41 3.83 -14.89
N VAL A 173 13.21 3.01 -13.84
CA VAL A 173 12.45 1.76 -13.95
C VAL A 173 11.06 2.01 -14.51
N TYR A 174 10.32 2.95 -13.93
CA TYR A 174 8.94 3.25 -14.35
C TYR A 174 8.86 3.75 -15.80
N SER A 175 9.84 4.54 -16.22
CA SER A 175 9.93 5.07 -17.60
C SER A 175 10.17 4.00 -18.66
N LEU A 176 10.65 2.82 -18.28
CA LEU A 176 10.91 1.70 -19.19
C LEU A 176 9.65 0.86 -19.48
N PHE A 177 8.58 1.03 -18.70
CA PHE A 177 7.30 0.41 -18.98
C PHE A 177 6.48 1.23 -19.98
N ASN A 178 5.69 0.53 -20.79
CA ASN A 178 4.66 1.16 -21.61
C ASN A 178 3.30 1.11 -20.90
N ILE A 179 3.17 1.86 -19.80
CA ILE A 179 1.93 1.93 -19.03
C ILE A 179 1.07 3.07 -19.56
N ASN A 180 -0.12 2.72 -20.06
CA ASN A 180 -1.12 3.73 -20.40
C ASN A 180 -1.75 4.28 -19.10
N THR A 181 -1.32 5.47 -18.69
CA THR A 181 -1.83 6.13 -17.47
C THR A 181 -3.26 6.68 -17.61
N GLU A 182 -3.78 6.76 -18.81
CA GLU A 182 -5.17 7.17 -19.08
C GLU A 182 -6.14 5.98 -18.95
N ASP A 183 -5.62 4.73 -18.98
CA ASP A 183 -6.44 3.55 -18.73
C ASP A 183 -6.77 3.49 -17.23
N ASP A 184 -8.06 3.58 -16.96
CA ASP A 184 -8.60 3.60 -15.60
C ASP A 184 -8.34 2.30 -14.81
N LYS A 185 -7.93 1.22 -15.46
CA LYS A 185 -7.52 -0.04 -14.82
C LYS A 185 -6.13 0.05 -14.22
N ASN A 186 -5.29 0.96 -14.68
CA ASN A 186 -3.89 1.08 -14.30
C ASN A 186 -3.64 2.00 -13.10
N PHE A 187 -4.69 2.36 -12.36
CA PHE A 187 -4.60 3.36 -11.28
C PHE A 187 -3.68 2.94 -10.11
N LEU A 188 -3.40 1.65 -9.94
CA LEU A 188 -2.44 1.10 -8.96
C LEU A 188 -1.06 0.75 -9.55
N LEU A 189 -0.88 0.86 -10.86
CA LEU A 189 0.43 0.70 -11.48
C LEU A 189 1.26 1.98 -11.29
N LYS A 190 1.53 2.36 -10.04
CA LYS A 190 2.30 3.54 -9.70
C LYS A 190 3.75 3.19 -9.37
N LYS A 191 4.63 4.18 -9.51
CA LYS A 191 6.05 4.07 -9.21
C LYS A 191 6.35 3.44 -7.85
N ASP A 192 5.58 3.78 -6.81
CA ASP A 192 5.80 3.26 -5.47
C ASP A 192 5.56 1.74 -5.35
N GLY A 193 4.70 1.17 -6.19
CA GLY A 193 4.50 -0.29 -6.25
C GLY A 193 5.72 -1.06 -6.73
N ILE A 194 6.60 -0.43 -7.52
CA ILE A 194 7.84 -1.05 -8.00
C ILE A 194 8.82 -1.32 -6.85
N LYS A 195 8.84 -0.47 -5.83
CA LYS A 195 9.67 -0.67 -4.62
C LYS A 195 9.34 -2.00 -3.94
N GLN A 196 8.06 -2.31 -3.86
CA GLN A 196 7.56 -3.53 -3.24
C GLN A 196 7.97 -4.75 -4.08
N TYR A 197 7.82 -4.66 -5.40
CA TYR A 197 8.26 -5.70 -6.32
C TYR A 197 9.76 -6.00 -6.20
N ARG A 198 10.63 -4.97 -6.18
CA ARG A 198 12.08 -5.14 -6.02
C ARG A 198 12.45 -5.94 -4.77
N ALA A 199 11.82 -5.62 -3.64
CA ALA A 199 12.07 -6.29 -2.38
C ALA A 199 11.71 -7.79 -2.46
N SER A 200 10.58 -8.13 -3.09
CA SER A 200 10.14 -9.50 -3.27
C SER A 200 10.99 -10.28 -4.29
N ALA A 201 11.57 -9.58 -5.28
CA ALA A 201 12.44 -10.18 -6.29
C ALA A 201 13.86 -10.51 -5.79
N GLY A 202 14.22 -10.18 -4.55
CA GLY A 202 15.52 -10.52 -3.94
C GLY A 202 16.70 -9.72 -4.47
N LEU A 203 16.46 -8.57 -5.12
CA LEU A 203 17.49 -7.72 -5.73
C LEU A 203 18.10 -6.70 -4.75
N THR A 204 18.24 -7.05 -3.48
CA THR A 204 18.62 -6.10 -2.42
C THR A 204 20.12 -5.88 -2.26
N ASP A 205 20.95 -6.81 -2.67
CA ASP A 205 22.41 -6.74 -2.45
C ASP A 205 23.20 -7.42 -3.57
N VAL A 206 22.94 -6.99 -4.80
CA VAL A 206 23.58 -7.56 -5.99
C VAL A 206 25.04 -7.11 -6.04
N LEU A 207 25.95 -8.08 -6.14
CA LEU A 207 27.40 -7.85 -6.23
C LEU A 207 27.86 -7.73 -7.68
N ASN A 208 27.43 -8.66 -8.53
CA ASN A 208 27.72 -8.65 -9.96
C ASN A 208 26.58 -9.25 -10.76
N TYR A 209 26.57 -8.97 -12.06
CA TYR A 209 25.58 -9.54 -12.97
C TYR A 209 26.15 -9.74 -14.39
N LYS A 210 25.49 -10.60 -15.15
CA LYS A 210 25.77 -10.85 -16.56
C LYS A 210 24.47 -10.99 -17.31
N VAL A 211 24.29 -10.24 -18.38
CA VAL A 211 23.20 -10.48 -19.33
C VAL A 211 23.59 -11.68 -20.20
N ASN A 212 22.73 -12.68 -20.23
CA ASN A 212 22.94 -13.87 -21.06
C ASN A 212 22.54 -13.53 -22.50
N ASP A 213 23.47 -12.89 -23.20
CA ASP A 213 23.33 -12.59 -24.62
C ASP A 213 23.96 -13.75 -25.42
N ASN A 214 23.10 -14.58 -26.00
CA ASN A 214 23.55 -15.77 -26.76
C ASN A 214 23.58 -15.52 -28.27
N GLU A 215 23.20 -14.34 -28.76
CA GLU A 215 23.10 -14.13 -30.20
C GLU A 215 23.91 -12.92 -30.69
N PRO A 216 24.81 -13.12 -31.68
CA PRO A 216 25.52 -12.01 -32.27
C PRO A 216 24.54 -11.09 -33.05
N PHE A 217 24.80 -9.75 -33.01
CA PHE A 217 23.91 -8.72 -33.57
C PHE A 217 23.54 -8.91 -35.05
N TRP A 218 24.35 -9.65 -35.82
CA TRP A 218 24.05 -9.97 -37.23
C TRP A 218 23.03 -11.11 -37.42
N LYS A 219 22.73 -11.84 -36.38
CA LYS A 219 21.54 -12.70 -36.31
C LYS A 219 20.34 -11.86 -35.91
N MET A 220 20.03 -10.85 -36.73
CA MET A 220 18.75 -10.14 -36.56
C MET A 220 17.66 -11.19 -36.47
N ASP A 221 16.89 -11.14 -35.39
CA ASP A 221 15.74 -12.02 -35.21
C ASP A 221 14.87 -11.93 -36.47
N LYS A 222 14.90 -13.00 -37.25
CA LYS A 222 14.04 -13.13 -38.42
C LYS A 222 12.56 -13.38 -38.00
N ASN A 223 12.34 -13.51 -36.68
CA ASN A 223 11.05 -13.71 -36.12
C ASN A 223 10.48 -12.34 -35.77
N ASP A 224 9.29 -12.06 -36.27
CA ASP A 224 8.42 -10.96 -35.84
C ASP A 224 7.92 -11.17 -34.39
N ASP A 225 8.77 -11.69 -33.53
CA ASP A 225 8.39 -11.93 -32.14
C ASP A 225 8.16 -10.58 -31.46
N ILE A 226 6.88 -10.36 -31.11
CA ILE A 226 6.44 -9.16 -30.42
C ILE A 226 6.95 -9.16 -28.98
N ARG A 227 7.36 -10.33 -28.45
CA ARG A 227 7.84 -10.51 -27.06
C ARG A 227 9.19 -11.20 -27.06
N LYS A 228 10.05 -10.76 -26.14
CA LYS A 228 11.37 -11.35 -25.91
C LYS A 228 11.62 -11.52 -24.41
N GLU A 229 12.21 -12.66 -24.05
CA GLU A 229 12.66 -12.93 -22.69
C GLU A 229 14.19 -12.82 -22.64
N VAL A 230 14.69 -12.01 -21.71
CA VAL A 230 16.11 -11.83 -21.45
C VAL A 230 16.43 -12.29 -20.04
N VAL A 231 17.35 -13.24 -19.92
CA VAL A 231 17.78 -13.80 -18.62
C VAL A 231 19.06 -13.10 -18.17
N ILE A 232 19.06 -12.58 -16.96
CA ILE A 232 20.21 -11.94 -16.32
C ILE A 232 20.65 -12.81 -15.15
N SER A 233 21.88 -13.33 -15.23
CA SER A 233 22.50 -14.03 -14.11
C SER A 233 23.14 -13.01 -13.16
N TYR A 234 22.98 -13.19 -11.85
CA TYR A 234 23.58 -12.31 -10.83
C TYR A 234 23.99 -13.07 -9.58
N THR A 235 24.85 -12.47 -8.77
CA THR A 235 25.23 -12.96 -7.44
C THR A 235 25.03 -11.85 -6.42
N ASN A 236 24.58 -12.23 -5.22
CA ASN A 236 24.44 -11.29 -4.10
C ASN A 236 25.71 -11.28 -3.24
N ARG A 237 25.92 -10.17 -2.51
CA ARG A 237 27.02 -10.06 -1.58
C ARG A 237 26.84 -11.08 -0.43
N GLY A 238 27.90 -11.83 -0.14
CA GLY A 238 27.87 -12.87 0.88
C GLY A 238 27.24 -14.21 0.44
N ASP A 239 26.74 -14.29 -0.79
CA ASP A 239 26.24 -15.54 -1.38
C ASP A 239 27.06 -15.87 -2.63
N SER A 240 27.67 -17.05 -2.66
CA SER A 240 28.41 -17.55 -3.81
C SER A 240 27.51 -18.18 -4.87
N LYS A 241 26.20 -18.27 -4.62
CA LYS A 241 25.24 -18.89 -5.53
C LYS A 241 24.84 -17.92 -6.64
N GLU A 242 24.86 -18.41 -7.86
CA GLU A 242 24.32 -17.68 -9.01
C GLU A 242 22.80 -17.75 -9.01
N HIS A 243 22.17 -16.58 -9.14
CA HIS A 243 20.75 -16.40 -9.30
C HIS A 243 20.42 -15.94 -10.70
N THR A 244 19.18 -16.10 -11.12
CA THR A 244 18.70 -15.62 -12.41
C THR A 244 17.53 -14.68 -12.23
N PHE A 245 17.51 -13.61 -13.01
CA PHE A 245 16.42 -12.67 -13.11
C PHE A 245 15.96 -12.58 -14.56
N THR A 246 14.72 -12.89 -14.80
CA THR A 246 14.12 -12.90 -16.14
C THR A 246 13.40 -11.58 -16.38
N VAL A 247 13.71 -10.94 -17.51
CA VAL A 247 13.06 -9.71 -17.96
C VAL A 247 12.26 -10.01 -19.22
N ASN A 248 10.96 -9.80 -19.14
CA ASN A 248 10.07 -9.89 -20.28
C ASN A 248 9.95 -8.53 -20.97
N LEU A 249 10.12 -8.50 -22.26
CA LEU A 249 10.06 -7.30 -23.07
C LEU A 249 8.99 -7.45 -24.16
N VAL A 250 8.39 -6.33 -24.50
CA VAL A 250 7.45 -6.22 -25.60
C VAL A 250 7.96 -5.20 -26.62
N LYS A 251 7.84 -5.55 -27.89
CA LYS A 251 8.23 -4.67 -29.00
C LYS A 251 7.12 -3.66 -29.25
N GLU A 252 7.45 -2.39 -29.24
CA GLU A 252 6.54 -1.32 -29.58
C GLU A 252 6.18 -1.34 -31.07
N SER A 253 4.98 -0.91 -31.39
CA SER A 253 4.51 -0.85 -32.79
C SER A 253 5.26 0.19 -33.63
N ALA A 254 5.77 1.24 -32.97
CA ALA A 254 6.53 2.31 -33.61
C ALA A 254 8.03 2.03 -33.50
N LYS A 255 8.74 2.14 -34.65
CA LYS A 255 10.19 2.02 -34.66
C LYS A 255 10.86 3.34 -34.24
N LYS A 256 11.92 3.25 -33.43
CA LYS A 256 12.74 4.38 -33.06
C LYS A 256 13.62 4.80 -34.24
N TYR A 257 13.63 6.08 -34.55
CA TYR A 257 14.36 6.61 -35.72
C TYR A 257 14.01 5.91 -37.06
N TYR A 258 12.81 5.35 -37.21
CA TYR A 258 12.30 4.63 -38.38
C TYR A 258 13.01 3.30 -38.71
N ILE A 259 14.08 2.94 -38.01
CA ILE A 259 14.95 1.81 -38.34
C ILE A 259 14.97 0.77 -37.22
N PHE A 260 15.16 1.23 -35.97
CA PHE A 260 15.40 0.36 -34.85
C PHE A 260 14.09 -0.06 -34.18
N ASP A 261 14.02 -1.29 -33.74
CA ASP A 261 12.95 -1.74 -32.87
C ASP A 261 13.01 -0.97 -31.54
N ASP A 262 11.88 -0.56 -31.02
CA ASP A 262 11.76 0.00 -29.67
C ASP A 262 11.20 -1.08 -28.76
N TRP A 263 11.85 -1.27 -27.63
CA TRP A 263 11.48 -2.27 -26.64
C TRP A 263 11.06 -1.59 -25.36
N SER A 264 9.99 -2.07 -24.76
CA SER A 264 9.56 -1.71 -23.39
C SER A 264 9.54 -2.95 -22.52
N ILE A 265 9.59 -2.73 -21.21
CA ILE A 265 9.45 -3.82 -20.25
C ILE A 265 7.98 -4.23 -20.19
N ASP A 266 7.71 -5.52 -20.33
CA ASP A 266 6.38 -6.08 -20.17
C ASP A 266 6.03 -6.17 -18.68
N TYR A 267 5.25 -5.21 -18.18
CA TYR A 267 4.85 -5.17 -16.78
C TYR A 267 3.87 -6.30 -16.41
N VAL A 268 3.23 -6.95 -17.38
CA VAL A 268 2.33 -8.09 -17.15
C VAL A 268 3.06 -9.25 -16.47
N GLY A 269 4.37 -9.40 -16.71
CA GLY A 269 5.19 -10.43 -16.04
C GLY A 269 5.50 -10.15 -14.57
N ILE A 270 5.26 -8.92 -14.10
CA ILE A 270 5.55 -8.47 -12.73
C ILE A 270 4.34 -7.84 -12.05
N ALA A 271 3.20 -7.91 -12.68
CA ALA A 271 1.93 -7.43 -12.14
C ALA A 271 0.93 -8.58 -12.01
N ALA A 272 0.12 -8.50 -10.98
CA ALA A 272 -1.00 -9.39 -10.73
C ALA A 272 -2.31 -8.76 -11.22
N SER A 273 -3.23 -9.56 -11.74
CA SER A 273 -4.55 -9.11 -12.19
C SER A 273 -5.66 -9.79 -11.41
N ASN A 274 -6.79 -9.12 -11.29
CA ASN A 274 -8.01 -9.61 -10.62
C ASN A 274 -7.77 -10.03 -9.17
N VAL A 275 -6.94 -9.28 -8.44
CA VAL A 275 -6.71 -9.50 -7.01
C VAL A 275 -7.97 -9.11 -6.24
N LYS A 276 -8.48 -10.00 -5.41
CA LYS A 276 -9.71 -9.81 -4.64
C LYS A 276 -9.39 -9.45 -3.20
N ILE A 277 -10.11 -8.48 -2.67
CA ILE A 277 -10.07 -8.12 -1.25
C ILE A 277 -11.49 -8.20 -0.71
N ASN A 278 -11.73 -9.16 0.19
CA ASN A 278 -13.01 -9.33 0.87
C ASN A 278 -13.00 -8.52 2.15
N VAL A 279 -14.05 -7.74 2.36
CA VAL A 279 -14.21 -6.82 3.49
C VAL A 279 -15.66 -6.80 3.94
N ALA A 280 -15.93 -6.32 5.13
CA ALA A 280 -17.30 -6.12 5.60
C ALA A 280 -18.08 -5.16 4.67
N GLU A 281 -19.36 -5.43 4.45
CA GLU A 281 -20.24 -4.62 3.59
C GLU A 281 -20.19 -3.14 3.97
N GLY A 282 -20.01 -2.27 2.98
CA GLY A 282 -19.91 -0.81 3.17
C GLY A 282 -18.55 -0.32 3.66
N ALA A 283 -17.55 -1.19 3.80
CA ALA A 283 -16.19 -0.78 4.08
C ALA A 283 -15.51 -0.21 2.83
N LYS A 284 -14.59 0.75 3.03
CA LYS A 284 -13.75 1.35 2.01
C LYS A 284 -12.35 0.76 2.09
N VAL A 285 -11.76 0.53 0.93
CA VAL A 285 -10.42 -0.07 0.81
C VAL A 285 -9.45 0.90 0.19
N LYS A 286 -8.25 1.01 0.78
CA LYS A 286 -7.09 1.69 0.17
C LYS A 286 -5.95 0.70 0.05
N VAL A 287 -5.23 0.78 -1.06
CA VAL A 287 -3.99 0.03 -1.30
C VAL A 287 -2.89 1.05 -1.60
N ASP A 288 -1.81 1.01 -0.82
CA ASP A 288 -0.70 1.97 -0.91
C ASP A 288 -1.20 3.43 -0.92
N ASP A 289 -2.09 3.74 0.03
CA ASP A 289 -2.74 5.05 0.20
C ASP A 289 -3.65 5.48 -0.99
N VAL A 290 -3.92 4.58 -1.95
CA VAL A 290 -4.84 4.81 -3.07
C VAL A 290 -6.18 4.16 -2.79
N GLU A 291 -7.25 4.93 -2.75
CA GLU A 291 -8.60 4.42 -2.58
C GLU A 291 -9.06 3.64 -3.82
N ILE A 292 -9.59 2.44 -3.58
CA ILE A 292 -10.14 1.60 -4.64
C ILE A 292 -11.54 2.11 -5.00
N PRO A 293 -11.80 2.49 -6.26
CA PRO A 293 -13.10 3.00 -6.67
C PRO A 293 -14.22 1.96 -6.47
N GLU A 294 -15.41 2.41 -6.04
CA GLU A 294 -16.57 1.56 -5.80
C GLU A 294 -17.02 0.75 -7.04
N LYS A 295 -16.73 1.21 -8.26
CA LYS A 295 -17.02 0.46 -9.49
C LYS A 295 -16.32 -0.91 -9.56
N TYR A 296 -15.30 -1.13 -8.75
CA TYR A 296 -14.58 -2.41 -8.62
C TYR A 296 -15.08 -3.25 -7.44
N MET A 297 -16.11 -2.76 -6.73
CA MET A 297 -16.76 -3.47 -5.64
C MET A 297 -17.95 -4.28 -6.16
N THR A 298 -18.10 -5.47 -5.65
CA THR A 298 -19.25 -6.36 -5.84
C THR A 298 -19.71 -6.89 -4.49
N LYS A 299 -20.95 -7.40 -4.43
CA LYS A 299 -21.42 -8.11 -3.24
C LYS A 299 -20.54 -9.33 -3.02
N GLY A 300 -20.13 -9.55 -1.77
CA GLY A 300 -19.34 -10.71 -1.38
C GLY A 300 -20.12 -12.03 -1.46
N GLU A 301 -19.41 -13.14 -1.38
CA GLU A 301 -20.00 -14.49 -1.38
C GLU A 301 -20.70 -14.78 -0.04
N VAL A 302 -20.21 -14.17 1.04
CA VAL A 302 -20.82 -14.27 2.38
C VAL A 302 -21.79 -13.10 2.57
N PRO A 303 -23.00 -13.33 3.09
CA PRO A 303 -23.92 -12.25 3.43
C PRO A 303 -23.30 -11.29 4.47
N GLY A 304 -23.31 -9.99 4.15
CA GLY A 304 -22.68 -8.96 4.99
C GLY A 304 -21.26 -8.58 4.54
N ASP A 305 -20.76 -9.17 3.44
CA ASP A 305 -19.45 -8.85 2.88
C ASP A 305 -19.56 -8.16 1.52
N SER A 306 -18.47 -7.47 1.18
CA SER A 306 -18.20 -6.91 -0.14
C SER A 306 -16.84 -7.38 -0.64
N THR A 307 -16.71 -7.57 -1.95
CA THR A 307 -15.45 -7.94 -2.59
C THR A 307 -15.01 -6.84 -3.52
N TYR A 308 -13.83 -6.27 -3.28
CA TYR A 308 -13.14 -5.38 -4.22
C TYR A 308 -12.25 -6.21 -5.14
N THR A 309 -12.39 -6.00 -6.45
CA THR A 309 -11.54 -6.66 -7.45
C THR A 309 -10.60 -5.64 -8.06
N ILE A 310 -9.31 -5.74 -7.74
CA ILE A 310 -8.25 -4.89 -8.29
C ILE A 310 -7.92 -5.37 -9.69
N PRO A 311 -8.08 -4.52 -10.73
CA PRO A 311 -7.84 -4.94 -12.11
C PRO A 311 -6.40 -5.37 -12.35
N ILE A 312 -5.42 -4.55 -11.90
CA ILE A 312 -3.99 -4.83 -12.03
C ILE A 312 -3.18 -4.04 -10.99
N ILE A 313 -2.18 -4.69 -10.42
CA ILE A 313 -1.26 -4.14 -9.42
C ILE A 313 0.10 -4.82 -9.55
N PHE A 314 1.21 -4.12 -9.27
CA PHE A 314 2.52 -4.78 -9.19
C PHE A 314 2.53 -5.84 -8.08
N THR A 315 3.24 -6.95 -8.30
CA THR A 315 3.43 -7.97 -7.26
C THR A 315 4.37 -7.47 -6.16
N GLY A 316 4.21 -7.99 -4.95
CA GLY A 316 5.02 -7.62 -3.79
C GLY A 316 4.19 -7.34 -2.55
N ASN A 317 4.80 -6.68 -1.56
CA ASN A 317 4.14 -6.32 -0.32
C ASN A 317 3.40 -4.98 -0.50
N HIS A 318 2.13 -4.97 -0.17
CA HIS A 318 1.27 -3.81 -0.26
C HIS A 318 0.64 -3.51 1.09
N LYS A 319 0.53 -2.23 1.41
CA LYS A 319 -0.18 -1.75 2.59
C LYS A 319 -1.66 -1.63 2.24
N ILE A 320 -2.49 -2.43 2.88
CA ILE A 320 -3.94 -2.38 2.72
C ILE A 320 -4.56 -1.76 3.97
N GLU A 321 -5.39 -0.74 3.77
CA GLU A 321 -6.19 -0.11 4.80
C GLU A 321 -7.67 -0.32 4.49
N VAL A 322 -8.40 -0.86 5.47
CA VAL A 322 -9.85 -1.02 5.40
C VAL A 322 -10.48 -0.15 6.46
N SER A 323 -11.43 0.68 6.08
CA SER A 323 -12.14 1.59 6.99
C SER A 323 -13.65 1.46 6.80
N LYS A 324 -14.38 1.49 7.92
CA LYS A 324 -15.84 1.53 7.95
C LYS A 324 -16.27 2.37 9.13
N ASP A 325 -17.34 3.13 8.97
CA ASP A 325 -17.86 3.97 10.05
C ASP A 325 -18.19 3.12 11.29
N GLY A 326 -17.73 3.59 12.45
CA GLY A 326 -17.91 2.91 13.72
C GLY A 326 -16.93 1.77 14.02
N LEU A 327 -16.05 1.41 13.07
CA LEU A 327 -15.04 0.38 13.26
C LEU A 327 -13.62 0.98 13.29
N GLU A 328 -12.70 0.29 13.91
CA GLU A 328 -11.28 0.64 13.84
C GLU A 328 -10.77 0.43 12.42
N THR A 329 -9.96 1.36 11.93
CA THR A 329 -9.29 1.17 10.64
C THR A 329 -8.32 0.01 10.72
N LEU A 330 -8.59 -1.04 9.96
CA LEU A 330 -7.70 -2.19 9.82
C LEU A 330 -6.57 -1.85 8.87
N LYS A 331 -5.31 -2.07 9.30
CA LYS A 331 -4.11 -1.85 8.48
C LYS A 331 -3.28 -3.12 8.46
N ARG A 332 -3.05 -3.66 7.27
CA ARG A 332 -2.24 -4.86 7.07
C ARG A 332 -1.28 -4.68 5.92
N ASN A 333 -0.13 -5.36 6.02
CA ASN A 333 0.78 -5.54 4.91
C ASN A 333 0.54 -6.93 4.34
N GLU A 334 0.08 -6.99 3.09
CA GLU A 334 -0.24 -8.23 2.40
C GLU A 334 0.69 -8.40 1.21
N THR A 335 1.10 -9.65 0.94
CA THR A 335 1.96 -9.96 -0.20
C THR A 335 1.11 -10.45 -1.36
N ILE A 336 1.08 -9.68 -2.44
CA ILE A 336 0.43 -10.06 -3.69
C ILE A 336 1.45 -10.82 -4.53
N THR A 337 1.17 -12.07 -4.83
CA THR A 337 2.10 -12.98 -5.51
C THR A 337 1.72 -13.28 -6.94
N GLY A 338 0.44 -13.16 -7.29
CA GLY A 338 -0.02 -13.51 -8.62
C GLY A 338 -1.47 -13.15 -8.91
N ASN A 339 -1.90 -13.54 -10.10
CA ASN A 339 -3.26 -13.29 -10.57
C ASN A 339 -4.29 -14.03 -9.70
N ASN A 340 -5.42 -13.36 -9.46
CA ASN A 340 -6.55 -13.90 -8.69
C ASN A 340 -6.23 -14.20 -7.21
N ASP A 341 -5.21 -13.57 -6.62
CA ASP A 341 -4.99 -13.62 -5.19
C ASP A 341 -6.26 -13.16 -4.46
N ASN A 342 -6.55 -13.79 -3.33
CA ASN A 342 -7.75 -13.54 -2.54
C ASN A 342 -7.35 -13.23 -1.09
N ILE A 343 -7.62 -12.01 -0.64
CA ILE A 343 -7.25 -11.47 0.67
C ILE A 343 -8.54 -11.24 1.46
N SER A 344 -8.65 -11.78 2.68
CA SER A 344 -9.78 -11.55 3.57
C SER A 344 -9.38 -10.58 4.68
N LEU A 345 -10.16 -9.50 4.82
CA LEU A 345 -9.96 -8.42 5.78
C LEU A 345 -11.29 -8.01 6.42
N ASP A 346 -12.05 -9.00 6.86
CA ASP A 346 -13.38 -8.90 7.46
C ASP A 346 -13.37 -8.85 8.99
N ASP A 347 -12.21 -9.05 9.64
CA ASP A 347 -12.01 -9.09 11.09
C ASP A 347 -11.87 -7.70 11.75
N MET A 348 -12.68 -6.73 11.30
CA MET A 348 -12.67 -5.38 11.85
C MET A 348 -13.30 -5.35 13.25
N LYS A 349 -12.73 -4.55 14.15
CA LYS A 349 -13.22 -4.34 15.51
C LYS A 349 -13.97 -3.03 15.63
N LEU A 350 -14.86 -2.95 16.63
CA LEU A 350 -15.46 -1.67 16.99
C LEU A 350 -14.39 -0.66 17.41
N SER A 351 -14.55 0.59 17.01
CA SER A 351 -13.75 1.65 17.60
C SER A 351 -14.13 1.86 19.06
N LYS A 352 -13.19 2.29 19.87
CA LYS A 352 -13.42 2.56 21.30
C LYS A 352 -14.61 3.50 21.50
N ASP A 353 -14.66 4.58 20.73
CA ASP A 353 -15.72 5.57 20.81
C ASP A 353 -17.08 4.95 20.46
N THR A 354 -17.13 4.09 19.45
CA THR A 354 -18.35 3.38 19.07
C THR A 354 -18.76 2.39 20.15
N ALA A 355 -17.81 1.63 20.71
CA ALA A 355 -18.10 0.68 21.79
C ALA A 355 -18.70 1.40 23.01
N GLU A 356 -18.11 2.53 23.43
CA GLU A 356 -18.64 3.36 24.52
C GLU A 356 -20.03 3.93 24.18
N ALA A 357 -20.25 4.39 22.94
CA ALA A 357 -21.54 4.89 22.48
C ALA A 357 -22.63 3.80 22.46
N LEU A 358 -22.29 2.58 22.01
CA LEU A 358 -23.22 1.44 22.02
C LEU A 358 -23.57 1.03 23.44
N GLU A 359 -22.63 1.10 24.36
CA GLU A 359 -22.86 0.86 25.77
C GLU A 359 -23.90 1.82 26.35
N GLU A 360 -23.72 3.11 26.12
CA GLU A 360 -24.67 4.14 26.56
C GLU A 360 -26.03 3.95 25.87
N LEU A 361 -26.03 3.65 24.57
CA LEU A 361 -27.24 3.40 23.79
C LEU A 361 -28.03 2.21 24.35
N ALA A 362 -27.36 1.10 24.66
CA ALA A 362 -28.01 -0.09 25.24
C ALA A 362 -28.72 0.23 26.58
N ILE A 363 -28.07 1.00 27.45
CA ILE A 363 -28.65 1.43 28.72
C ILE A 363 -29.86 2.33 28.49
N ASN A 364 -29.74 3.30 27.60
CA ASN A 364 -30.83 4.24 27.34
C ASN A 364 -32.02 3.57 26.67
N ASN A 365 -31.77 2.66 25.74
CA ASN A 365 -32.80 1.84 25.12
C ASN A 365 -33.54 0.94 26.15
N MET A 366 -32.78 0.23 26.99
CA MET A 366 -33.32 -0.57 28.06
C MET A 366 -34.27 0.27 28.98
N LYS A 367 -33.79 1.46 29.43
CA LYS A 367 -34.60 2.34 30.26
C LYS A 367 -35.89 2.78 29.55
N SER A 368 -35.80 3.09 28.25
CA SER A 368 -36.94 3.50 27.42
C SER A 368 -37.96 2.36 27.28
N VAL A 369 -37.50 1.12 27.08
CA VAL A 369 -38.36 -0.07 26.99
C VAL A 369 -39.12 -0.29 28.31
N TYR A 370 -38.40 -0.27 29.43
CA TYR A 370 -39.07 -0.43 30.74
C TYR A 370 -40.03 0.71 31.06
N GLN A 371 -39.64 1.96 30.72
CA GLN A 371 -40.52 3.12 30.98
C GLN A 371 -41.80 3.04 30.14
N ALA A 372 -41.71 2.65 28.89
CA ALA A 372 -42.86 2.46 28.01
C ALA A 372 -43.77 1.34 28.56
N ALA A 373 -43.19 0.22 28.98
CA ALA A 373 -43.95 -0.92 29.56
C ALA A 373 -44.63 -0.53 30.88
N LEU A 374 -43.99 0.23 31.75
CA LEU A 374 -44.58 0.74 33.00
C LEU A 374 -45.72 1.73 32.75
N ASN A 375 -45.62 2.57 31.74
CA ASN A 375 -46.67 3.51 31.35
C ASN A 375 -47.87 2.84 30.67
N GLY A 376 -47.73 1.57 30.25
CA GLY A 376 -48.74 0.89 29.41
C GLY A 376 -48.76 1.38 27.97
N ASP A 377 -47.66 1.98 27.52
CA ASP A 377 -47.50 2.45 26.14
C ASP A 377 -47.48 1.29 25.16
N SER A 378 -47.96 1.49 23.93
CA SER A 378 -47.81 0.49 22.86
C SER A 378 -46.38 0.38 22.38
N PHE A 379 -46.02 -0.75 21.79
CA PHE A 379 -44.70 -0.99 21.16
C PHE A 379 -44.32 0.07 20.14
N ASP A 380 -45.30 0.70 19.48
CA ASP A 380 -45.05 1.77 18.50
C ASP A 380 -44.29 2.97 19.06
N LYS A 381 -44.26 3.18 20.38
CA LYS A 381 -43.49 4.27 21.02
C LYS A 381 -41.99 4.03 21.02
N ILE A 382 -41.58 2.77 20.92
CA ILE A 382 -40.17 2.37 21.02
C ILE A 382 -39.65 1.63 19.77
N LYS A 383 -40.50 1.37 18.79
CA LYS A 383 -40.12 0.57 17.61
C LYS A 383 -38.93 1.14 16.83
N ASP A 384 -38.73 2.46 16.87
CA ASP A 384 -37.63 3.13 16.16
C ASP A 384 -36.23 2.86 16.76
N ILE A 385 -36.16 2.22 17.93
CA ILE A 385 -34.95 1.73 18.56
C ILE A 385 -34.40 0.52 17.81
N PHE A 386 -35.28 -0.25 17.14
CA PHE A 386 -34.98 -1.56 16.60
C PHE A 386 -34.80 -1.55 15.07
N VAL A 387 -34.16 -2.61 14.57
CA VAL A 387 -34.12 -2.87 13.12
C VAL A 387 -35.54 -2.97 12.55
N GLN A 388 -35.74 -2.43 11.34
CA GLN A 388 -37.07 -2.23 10.78
C GLN A 388 -37.50 -3.37 9.84
N ASP A 389 -36.91 -4.56 9.93
CA ASP A 389 -37.42 -5.74 9.22
C ASP A 389 -38.65 -6.32 9.94
N GLU A 390 -39.60 -6.81 9.16
CA GLU A 390 -40.92 -7.23 9.67
C GLU A 390 -40.87 -8.42 10.65
N ASP A 391 -39.98 -9.39 10.38
CA ASP A 391 -39.84 -10.59 11.20
C ASP A 391 -39.23 -10.24 12.56
N SER A 392 -38.18 -9.45 12.60
CA SER A 392 -37.55 -8.96 13.82
C SER A 392 -38.51 -8.11 14.65
N LEU A 393 -39.22 -7.14 14.05
CA LEU A 393 -40.18 -6.31 14.75
C LEU A 393 -41.33 -7.11 15.35
N THR A 394 -41.82 -8.14 14.66
CA THR A 394 -42.87 -9.02 15.14
C THR A 394 -42.41 -9.79 16.40
N SER A 395 -41.18 -10.34 16.35
CA SER A 395 -40.60 -11.08 17.50
C SER A 395 -40.35 -10.14 18.68
N ILE A 396 -39.75 -8.97 18.44
CA ILE A 396 -39.42 -7.97 19.47
C ILE A 396 -40.73 -7.47 20.15
N LYS A 397 -41.77 -7.21 19.33
CA LYS A 397 -43.07 -6.79 19.83
C LYS A 397 -43.69 -7.84 20.76
N ALA A 398 -43.63 -9.11 20.41
CA ALA A 398 -44.13 -10.19 21.26
C ALA A 398 -43.38 -10.23 22.61
N GLN A 399 -42.07 -10.08 22.61
CA GLN A 399 -41.24 -9.99 23.83
C GLN A 399 -41.59 -8.74 24.67
N TYR A 400 -41.85 -7.61 24.04
CA TYR A 400 -42.27 -6.38 24.71
C TYR A 400 -43.67 -6.58 25.39
N ASP A 401 -44.62 -7.14 24.67
CA ASP A 401 -45.97 -7.39 25.20
C ASP A 401 -45.90 -8.35 26.41
N GLU A 402 -45.06 -9.38 26.38
CA GLU A 402 -44.79 -10.27 27.50
C GLU A 402 -44.17 -9.56 28.70
N LEU A 403 -43.17 -8.69 28.45
CA LEU A 403 -42.54 -7.84 29.47
C LEU A 403 -43.60 -6.94 30.15
N ALA A 404 -44.39 -6.21 29.37
CA ALA A 404 -45.40 -5.28 29.84
C ALA A 404 -46.46 -5.99 30.69
N GLN A 405 -46.96 -7.16 30.24
CA GLN A 405 -47.88 -8.01 31.00
C GLN A 405 -47.23 -8.54 32.28
N GLY A 406 -45.91 -8.83 32.22
CA GLY A 406 -45.17 -9.31 33.39
C GLY A 406 -45.00 -8.27 34.48
N LEU A 407 -44.95 -6.99 34.12
CA LEU A 407 -44.85 -5.86 35.06
C LEU A 407 -46.21 -5.52 35.68
N ASN A 408 -47.28 -5.61 34.90
CA ASN A 408 -48.64 -5.24 35.33
C ASN A 408 -49.67 -6.33 35.01
N ASN A 409 -50.23 -6.96 36.03
CA ASN A 409 -51.27 -7.97 35.92
C ASN A 409 -52.25 -7.87 37.12
N ASP A 410 -53.30 -8.70 37.12
CA ASP A 410 -54.38 -8.68 38.13
C ASP A 410 -53.91 -8.88 39.57
N SER A 411 -52.72 -9.42 39.77
CA SER A 411 -52.18 -9.70 41.11
C SER A 411 -51.01 -8.81 41.51
N ARG A 412 -50.50 -7.99 40.57
CA ARG A 412 -49.29 -7.17 40.79
C ARG A 412 -49.19 -6.00 39.80
N HIS A 413 -48.83 -4.84 40.31
CA HIS A 413 -48.55 -3.64 39.54
C HIS A 413 -47.19 -3.09 39.92
N VAL A 414 -46.25 -3.07 38.99
CA VAL A 414 -44.97 -2.41 39.18
C VAL A 414 -45.15 -0.91 38.96
N THR A 415 -44.78 -0.12 39.95
CA THR A 415 -44.97 1.35 39.94
C THR A 415 -43.69 2.10 39.54
N LYS A 416 -42.51 1.51 39.81
CA LYS A 416 -41.24 2.14 39.56
C LYS A 416 -40.12 1.10 39.48
N ILE A 417 -39.12 1.37 38.61
CA ILE A 417 -37.85 0.64 38.57
C ILE A 417 -36.73 1.68 38.55
N ASP A 418 -35.85 1.61 39.55
CA ASP A 418 -34.61 2.42 39.61
C ASP A 418 -33.39 1.54 39.29
N PHE A 419 -32.62 1.91 38.28
CA PHE A 419 -31.37 1.23 37.92
C PHE A 419 -30.21 1.89 38.66
N THR A 420 -29.52 1.14 39.54
CA THR A 420 -28.58 1.71 40.52
C THR A 420 -27.11 1.57 40.16
N SER A 421 -26.70 0.55 39.40
CA SER A 421 -25.36 0.40 38.90
C SER A 421 -25.32 -0.52 37.68
N VAL A 422 -24.34 -0.32 36.83
CA VAL A 422 -24.14 -1.07 35.60
C VAL A 422 -22.66 -1.46 35.50
N LYS A 423 -22.37 -2.77 35.54
CA LYS A 423 -21.07 -3.29 35.16
C LYS A 423 -21.07 -3.58 33.66
N THR A 424 -20.00 -3.20 32.98
CA THR A 424 -19.87 -3.35 31.56
C THR A 424 -18.80 -4.36 31.17
N ASP A 425 -19.18 -5.26 30.27
CA ASP A 425 -18.23 -5.96 29.41
C ASP A 425 -18.71 -5.74 27.97
N ILE A 426 -17.87 -5.10 27.14
CA ILE A 426 -18.14 -4.89 25.72
C ILE A 426 -17.28 -5.88 24.97
N ASP A 427 -17.89 -6.69 24.12
CA ASP A 427 -17.16 -7.42 23.11
C ASP A 427 -16.86 -6.46 21.94
N VAL A 428 -15.59 -6.08 21.80
CA VAL A 428 -15.14 -5.20 20.71
C VAL A 428 -15.02 -5.92 19.36
N THR A 429 -15.19 -7.24 19.35
CA THR A 429 -15.14 -8.03 18.11
C THR A 429 -16.50 -8.05 17.41
N GLU A 430 -17.58 -7.92 18.16
CA GLU A 430 -18.95 -7.89 17.66
C GLU A 430 -19.70 -6.69 18.24
N PRO A 431 -20.71 -6.14 17.56
CA PRO A 431 -21.55 -5.07 18.09
C PRO A 431 -22.56 -5.58 19.11
N VAL A 432 -22.06 -6.30 20.12
CA VAL A 432 -22.85 -6.93 21.18
C VAL A 432 -22.47 -6.30 22.50
N VAL A 433 -23.46 -5.73 23.17
CA VAL A 433 -23.32 -5.18 24.53
C VAL A 433 -23.88 -6.16 25.52
N THR A 434 -23.04 -6.63 26.43
CA THR A 434 -23.40 -7.54 27.51
C THR A 434 -23.22 -6.85 28.85
N LYS A 435 -24.27 -6.80 29.68
CA LYS A 435 -24.24 -6.08 30.96
C LYS A 435 -24.98 -6.80 32.08
N THR A 436 -24.44 -6.64 33.30
CA THR A 436 -25.17 -6.88 34.52
C THR A 436 -25.71 -5.57 35.07
N VAL A 437 -27.00 -5.42 35.14
CA VAL A 437 -27.69 -4.23 35.62
C VAL A 437 -28.31 -4.54 36.98
N PHE A 438 -28.02 -3.69 37.97
CA PHE A 438 -28.65 -3.76 39.28
C PHE A 438 -29.83 -2.80 39.32
N TYR A 439 -30.90 -3.25 39.94
CA TYR A 439 -32.16 -2.47 40.03
C TYR A 439 -32.80 -2.55 41.38
N GLN A 440 -33.59 -1.53 41.71
CA GLN A 440 -34.58 -1.53 42.76
C GLN A 440 -35.96 -1.38 42.11
N ILE A 441 -36.86 -2.30 42.41
CA ILE A 441 -38.21 -2.32 41.87
C ILE A 441 -39.22 -2.08 42.98
N TYR A 442 -40.20 -1.24 42.73
CA TYR A 442 -41.30 -0.91 43.62
C TYR A 442 -42.59 -1.41 43.00
N PHE A 443 -43.41 -2.12 43.77
CA PHE A 443 -44.62 -2.73 43.26
C PHE A 443 -45.69 -2.87 44.32
N SER A 444 -46.96 -2.88 43.90
CA SER A 444 -48.08 -3.27 44.70
C SER A 444 -48.51 -4.67 44.33
N TYR A 445 -48.83 -5.50 45.27
CA TYR A 445 -49.30 -6.88 45.04
C TYR A 445 -50.59 -7.15 45.82
N TYR A 446 -51.42 -8.02 45.26
CA TYR A 446 -52.71 -8.44 45.86
C TYR A 446 -52.49 -9.56 46.88
N TYR A 447 -52.57 -9.16 48.19
CA TYR A 447 -52.34 -10.07 49.30
C TYR A 447 -53.63 -10.68 49.72
N ARG A 448 -53.69 -12.03 49.84
CA ARG A 448 -54.83 -12.80 50.36
C ARG A 448 -54.45 -13.41 51.70
N PRO A 449 -54.84 -12.81 52.82
CA PRO A 449 -54.53 -13.36 54.11
C PRO A 449 -55.38 -14.61 54.39
N TRP A 450 -54.91 -15.46 55.30
CA TRP A 450 -55.69 -16.62 55.78
C TRP A 450 -56.94 -16.20 56.50
N PHE A 451 -56.93 -15.02 57.12
CA PHE A 451 -58.05 -14.42 57.83
C PHE A 451 -58.10 -12.92 57.45
N GLY A 452 -59.27 -12.43 57.07
CA GLY A 452 -59.52 -11.07 56.63
C GLY A 452 -59.74 -10.95 55.13
N ASP A 453 -60.08 -9.73 54.70
CA ASP A 453 -60.33 -9.43 53.31
C ASP A 453 -59.01 -9.28 52.53
N PRO A 454 -59.01 -9.67 51.27
CA PRO A 454 -57.84 -9.40 50.38
C PRO A 454 -57.61 -7.91 50.25
N GLU A 455 -56.33 -7.50 50.24
CA GLU A 455 -55.93 -6.12 50.14
C GLU A 455 -54.65 -5.95 49.20
N TRP A 456 -54.53 -4.78 48.67
CA TRP A 456 -53.25 -4.38 47.94
C TRP A 456 -52.24 -3.94 48.97
N LYS A 457 -51.00 -4.48 48.84
CA LYS A 457 -49.84 -4.08 49.65
C LYS A 457 -48.72 -3.61 48.81
N ASP A 458 -48.05 -2.55 49.25
CA ASP A 458 -46.83 -2.04 48.61
C ASP A 458 -45.61 -2.77 49.13
N SER A 459 -44.69 -3.03 48.24
CA SER A 459 -43.39 -3.64 48.54
C SER A 459 -42.32 -3.14 47.59
N ASN A 460 -41.10 -3.44 47.92
CA ASN A 460 -39.96 -3.21 47.02
C ASN A 460 -39.00 -4.40 47.08
N ASN A 461 -38.21 -4.56 46.04
CA ASN A 461 -37.18 -5.56 45.95
C ASN A 461 -35.97 -5.04 45.20
N THR A 462 -34.80 -5.59 45.49
CA THR A 462 -33.56 -5.31 44.76
C THR A 462 -33.16 -6.58 44.05
N GLY A 463 -32.61 -6.43 42.86
CA GLY A 463 -32.13 -7.52 42.06
C GLY A 463 -31.07 -7.11 41.07
N SER A 464 -30.61 -8.07 40.33
CA SER A 464 -29.78 -7.86 39.17
C SER A 464 -30.33 -8.65 37.99
N MET A 465 -30.13 -8.12 36.81
CA MET A 465 -30.46 -8.80 35.58
C MET A 465 -29.24 -8.73 34.65
N TYR A 466 -29.11 -9.75 33.83
CA TYR A 466 -28.13 -9.82 32.75
C TYR A 466 -28.86 -9.41 31.48
N ILE A 467 -28.29 -8.39 30.79
CA ILE A 467 -28.79 -7.98 29.49
C ILE A 467 -27.73 -8.29 28.47
N ARG A 468 -28.12 -8.80 27.31
CA ARG A 468 -27.33 -8.99 26.13
C ARG A 468 -28.12 -8.43 24.97
N THR A 469 -27.55 -7.45 24.29
CA THR A 469 -28.19 -6.83 23.13
C THR A 469 -27.22 -6.70 22.00
N GLU A 470 -27.67 -7.01 20.81
CA GLU A 470 -26.91 -6.92 19.58
C GLU A 470 -27.37 -5.69 18.78
N PHE A 471 -26.43 -5.04 18.11
CA PHE A 471 -26.68 -3.86 17.29
C PHE A 471 -26.29 -4.10 15.84
N LYS A 472 -27.05 -3.49 14.92
CA LYS A 472 -26.77 -3.46 13.50
C LYS A 472 -26.68 -2.01 13.03
N TYR A 473 -25.64 -1.70 12.24
CA TYR A 473 -25.50 -0.38 11.65
C TYR A 473 -26.31 -0.31 10.35
N VAL A 474 -27.33 0.53 10.33
CA VAL A 474 -28.27 0.67 9.20
C VAL A 474 -28.49 2.17 8.94
N ASP A 475 -28.28 2.62 7.71
CA ASP A 475 -28.53 3.99 7.27
C ASP A 475 -27.94 5.08 8.19
N GLY A 476 -26.70 4.86 8.64
CA GLY A 476 -25.98 5.83 9.48
C GLY A 476 -26.35 5.77 10.96
N LYS A 477 -27.08 4.75 11.43
CA LYS A 477 -27.51 4.58 12.81
C LYS A 477 -27.30 3.15 13.30
N TRP A 478 -26.98 3.02 14.58
CA TRP A 478 -26.99 1.74 15.28
C TRP A 478 -28.39 1.41 15.77
N LEU A 479 -28.96 0.33 15.33
CA LEU A 479 -30.28 -0.18 15.71
C LEU A 479 -30.15 -1.52 16.41
N GLN A 480 -30.99 -1.77 17.42
CA GLN A 480 -30.99 -2.97 18.20
C GLN A 480 -31.72 -4.10 17.46
N THR A 481 -31.20 -5.34 17.53
CA THR A 481 -31.76 -6.49 16.81
C THR A 481 -32.71 -7.33 17.66
N ASP A 482 -32.69 -7.10 18.99
CA ASP A 482 -33.53 -7.81 19.98
C ASP A 482 -34.05 -6.85 21.03
N LEU A 483 -34.97 -7.31 21.93
CA LEU A 483 -35.48 -6.46 23.00
C LEU A 483 -34.42 -6.10 24.03
N GLY A 484 -33.39 -6.92 24.22
CA GLY A 484 -32.26 -6.69 25.13
C GLY A 484 -32.61 -6.67 26.61
N CYS A 485 -33.87 -6.87 26.95
CA CYS A 485 -34.41 -6.76 28.31
C CYS A 485 -35.03 -8.07 28.76
N GLN A 486 -34.89 -8.39 30.05
CA GLN A 486 -35.53 -9.55 30.68
C GLN A 486 -36.54 -9.08 31.70
N LYS A 487 -37.54 -9.90 31.93
CA LYS A 487 -38.51 -9.68 33.02
C LYS A 487 -37.78 -9.65 34.37
N PRO A 488 -37.90 -8.61 35.17
CA PRO A 488 -37.24 -8.57 36.47
C PRO A 488 -37.83 -9.62 37.39
N SER A 489 -37.00 -10.26 38.20
CA SER A 489 -37.46 -11.17 39.25
C SER A 489 -38.13 -10.36 40.35
N ILE A 490 -39.41 -10.65 40.59
CA ILE A 490 -40.22 -9.97 41.62
C ILE A 490 -40.71 -11.06 42.58
N TYR A 491 -40.17 -11.03 43.77
CA TYR A 491 -40.59 -11.91 44.84
C TYR A 491 -41.43 -11.10 45.82
N ALA A 492 -42.73 -11.44 45.94
CA ALA A 492 -43.59 -11.02 47.04
C ALA A 492 -43.47 -12.09 48.12
N PHE A 493 -42.98 -11.72 49.27
CA PHE A 493 -42.95 -12.57 50.44
C PHE A 493 -44.31 -12.49 51.24
#